data_416a91c1da934fbe97f377633603034e
#
_entry.id   416a91c1da934fbe97f377633603034e
#
_cell.length_a   1.000
_cell.length_b   1.000
_cell.length_c   1.000
_cell.angle_alpha   90.00
_cell.angle_beta   90.00
_cell.angle_gamma   90.00
#
_symmetry.space_group_name_H-M   'P 1'
#
loop_
_entity.id
_entity.type
_entity.pdbx_description
1 polymer ?
#
loop_
_entity_poly.entity_id
_entity_poly.type
_entity_poly.pdbx_seq_one_letter_code
_entity_poly.pdbx_strand_id
1 'polypeptide(L)'
;MENNTEIYSLFPTPLLVSSFPPSFSRIIPWLDSQPMESLEAASNSEFGTTSENTYILNDNKCVEIKDFLLEKSIILGKSLGYKCDHYKLTQSWITHKIPNQSHLPHNHTNSFFSGVFF
;
A
#
# COMPACT_ATOMS: atom_id res chain seq x y z
N MET A 1 49.66 3.33 -7.36
CA MET A 1 48.61 3.56 -6.37
C MET A 1 47.31 3.09 -6.97
N GLU A 2 46.75 2.03 -6.43
CA GLU A 2 45.40 1.64 -6.76
C GLU A 2 44.48 2.65 -6.11
N ASN A 3 43.74 3.42 -6.90
CA ASN A 3 42.70 4.29 -6.40
C ASN A 3 41.52 3.40 -5.97
N ASN A 4 41.49 3.02 -4.70
CA ASN A 4 40.33 2.37 -4.12
C ASN A 4 39.17 3.37 -4.10
N THR A 5 38.24 3.20 -5.02
CA THR A 5 36.96 3.95 -5.00
C THR A 5 35.92 3.06 -4.32
N GLU A 6 35.34 3.57 -3.26
CA GLU A 6 34.25 2.91 -2.53
C GLU A 6 32.97 3.72 -2.69
N ILE A 7 31.85 3.03 -2.89
CA ILE A 7 30.53 3.64 -3.02
C ILE A 7 29.71 3.19 -1.81
N TYR A 8 29.20 4.16 -1.07
CA TYR A 8 28.34 3.93 0.08
C TYR A 8 26.92 4.37 -0.24
N SER A 9 25.95 3.53 0.05
CA SER A 9 24.52 3.90 0.01
C SER A 9 24.14 4.54 1.35
N LEU A 10 24.17 5.87 1.38
CA LEU A 10 23.69 6.64 2.53
C LEU A 10 22.20 6.90 2.34
N PHE A 11 21.35 6.56 3.30
CA PHE A 11 19.90 6.78 3.26
C PHE A 11 19.13 6.06 2.14
N PRO A 12 19.32 4.75 1.94
CA PRO A 12 18.52 4.00 0.96
C PRO A 12 17.05 4.03 1.36
N THR A 13 16.16 4.17 0.38
CA THR A 13 14.73 3.98 0.57
C THR A 13 14.36 2.57 0.09
N PRO A 14 14.18 1.60 0.98
CA PRO A 14 13.85 0.23 0.59
C PRO A 14 12.43 0.14 0.06
N LEU A 15 12.26 -0.65 -1.00
CA LEU A 15 10.98 -1.00 -1.58
C LEU A 15 10.86 -2.52 -1.63
N LEU A 16 9.82 -3.06 -1.01
CA LEU A 16 9.46 -4.47 -1.15
C LEU A 16 8.39 -4.59 -2.25
N VAL A 17 8.67 -5.42 -3.24
CA VAL A 17 7.73 -5.79 -4.30
C VAL A 17 7.42 -7.27 -4.20
N SER A 18 6.16 -7.64 -4.26
CA SER A 18 5.73 -9.03 -4.19
C SER A 18 4.48 -9.24 -5.03
N SER A 19 4.31 -10.44 -5.59
CA SER A 19 3.12 -10.82 -6.32
C SER A 19 2.10 -11.48 -5.39
N PHE A 20 0.83 -11.13 -5.55
CA PHE A 20 -0.27 -11.81 -4.87
C PHE A 20 -0.53 -13.18 -5.48
N PRO A 21 -0.94 -14.17 -4.67
CA PRO A 21 -1.47 -15.43 -5.17
C PRO A 21 -2.66 -15.19 -6.11
N PRO A 22 -2.79 -15.96 -7.21
CA PRO A 22 -3.92 -15.82 -8.15
C PRO A 22 -5.30 -15.95 -7.50
N SER A 23 -5.39 -16.65 -6.37
CA SER A 23 -6.62 -16.81 -5.59
C SER A 23 -7.22 -15.48 -5.10
N PHE A 24 -6.40 -14.44 -4.95
CA PHE A 24 -6.87 -13.12 -4.51
C PHE A 24 -7.75 -12.42 -5.53
N SER A 25 -7.73 -12.82 -6.80
CA SER A 25 -8.65 -12.29 -7.81
C SER A 25 -10.12 -12.50 -7.47
N ARG A 26 -10.45 -13.47 -6.62
CA ARG A 26 -11.83 -13.76 -6.18
C ARG A 26 -12.48 -12.62 -5.41
N ILE A 27 -11.69 -11.76 -4.76
CA ILE A 27 -12.22 -10.64 -3.98
C ILE A 27 -12.49 -9.39 -4.85
N ILE A 28 -11.93 -9.31 -6.04
CA ILE A 28 -12.02 -8.12 -6.90
C ILE A 28 -13.48 -7.68 -7.12
N PRO A 29 -14.44 -8.57 -7.47
CA PRO A 29 -15.83 -8.14 -7.65
C PRO A 29 -16.46 -7.51 -6.40
N TRP A 30 -16.06 -7.98 -5.23
CA TRP A 30 -16.52 -7.39 -3.98
C TRP A 30 -15.86 -6.04 -3.71
N LEU A 31 -14.57 -5.89 -3.98
CA LEU A 31 -13.87 -4.61 -3.88
C LEU A 31 -14.49 -3.58 -4.83
N ASP A 32 -14.78 -3.97 -6.05
CA ASP A 32 -15.40 -3.09 -7.06
C ASP A 32 -16.83 -2.67 -6.69
N SER A 33 -17.51 -3.42 -5.84
CA SER A 33 -18.86 -3.12 -5.36
C SER A 33 -18.90 -2.16 -4.17
N GLN A 34 -17.75 -1.77 -3.64
CA GLN A 34 -17.72 -0.92 -2.44
C GLN A 34 -18.17 0.51 -2.76
N PRO A 35 -18.90 1.17 -1.84
CA PRO A 35 -19.26 2.57 -2.00
C PRO A 35 -18.02 3.46 -2.16
N MET A 36 -18.07 4.33 -3.16
CA MET A 36 -16.97 5.22 -3.52
C MET A 36 -17.39 6.67 -3.41
N GLU A 37 -16.48 7.52 -2.98
CA GLU A 37 -16.65 8.97 -2.93
C GLU A 37 -15.56 9.69 -3.73
N SER A 38 -15.83 10.93 -4.09
CA SER A 38 -14.83 11.74 -4.77
C SER A 38 -13.70 12.12 -3.83
N LEU A 39 -12.46 12.04 -4.31
CA LEU A 39 -11.27 12.45 -3.55
C LEU A 39 -11.25 13.94 -3.25
N GLU A 40 -11.89 14.75 -4.09
CA GLU A 40 -12.15 16.18 -3.83
C GLU A 40 -13.54 16.59 -4.30
N ALA A 41 -14.22 17.38 -3.48
CA ALA A 41 -15.59 17.83 -3.75
C ALA A 41 -15.73 18.76 -4.97
N ALA A 42 -14.64 19.35 -5.47
CA ALA A 42 -14.69 20.41 -6.47
C ALA A 42 -14.26 20.00 -7.89
N SER A 43 -13.55 18.88 -8.10
CA SER A 43 -13.14 18.45 -9.44
C SER A 43 -12.85 16.97 -9.51
N ASN A 44 -13.88 16.19 -9.66
CA ASN A 44 -13.80 14.72 -9.75
C ASN A 44 -13.00 14.20 -10.93
N SER A 45 -12.71 15.04 -11.92
CA SER A 45 -12.07 14.63 -13.16
C SER A 45 -10.57 14.40 -13.03
N GLU A 46 -9.90 15.02 -12.05
CA GLU A 46 -8.43 14.99 -11.95
C GLU A 46 -7.91 13.93 -10.98
N PHE A 47 -8.65 13.58 -9.93
CA PHE A 47 -8.12 12.78 -8.82
C PHE A 47 -8.75 11.39 -8.67
N GLY A 48 -9.86 11.11 -9.31
CA GLY A 48 -10.57 9.84 -9.22
C GLY A 48 -11.43 9.73 -7.95
N THR A 49 -11.70 8.51 -7.53
CA THR A 49 -12.55 8.22 -6.37
C THR A 49 -11.82 7.35 -5.36
N THR A 50 -12.27 7.40 -4.11
CA THR A 50 -11.80 6.55 -3.03
C THR A 50 -12.97 5.86 -2.34
N SER A 51 -12.74 4.72 -1.70
CA SER A 51 -13.80 4.06 -0.93
C SER A 51 -14.20 4.91 0.29
N GLU A 52 -15.50 4.95 0.59
CA GLU A 52 -16.02 5.55 1.82
C GLU A 52 -15.46 4.86 3.06
N ASN A 53 -15.30 3.53 2.97
CA ASN A 53 -14.67 2.76 4.03
C ASN A 53 -13.15 2.86 3.94
N THR A 54 -12.52 3.47 4.94
CA THR A 54 -11.07 3.62 5.08
C THR A 54 -10.41 2.52 5.93
N TYR A 55 -11.13 1.43 6.18
CA TYR A 55 -10.67 0.24 6.89
C TYR A 55 -11.09 -1.05 6.16
N ILE A 56 -11.02 -1.02 4.83
CA ILE A 56 -11.55 -2.07 3.96
C ILE A 56 -10.98 -3.47 4.28
N LEU A 57 -9.69 -3.54 4.66
CA LEU A 57 -9.03 -4.80 5.01
C LEU A 57 -9.42 -5.36 6.38
N ASN A 58 -10.28 -4.69 7.13
CA ASN A 58 -10.87 -5.25 8.34
C ASN A 58 -12.11 -6.12 8.06
N ASP A 59 -12.62 -6.12 6.83
CA ASP A 59 -13.68 -7.04 6.42
C ASP A 59 -13.18 -8.49 6.41
N ASN A 60 -14.03 -9.42 6.82
CA ASN A 60 -13.68 -10.85 6.85
C ASN A 60 -13.32 -11.42 5.47
N LYS A 61 -13.82 -10.83 4.39
CA LYS A 61 -13.45 -11.22 3.03
C LYS A 61 -12.00 -10.91 2.67
N CYS A 62 -11.38 -9.99 3.41
CA CYS A 62 -10.02 -9.52 3.18
C CYS A 62 -8.95 -10.22 4.02
N VAL A 63 -9.31 -11.21 4.83
CA VAL A 63 -8.39 -11.86 5.79
C VAL A 63 -7.12 -12.34 5.10
N GLU A 64 -7.23 -13.05 3.98
CA GLU A 64 -6.06 -13.57 3.26
C GLU A 64 -5.13 -12.45 2.76
N ILE A 65 -5.70 -11.37 2.21
CA ILE A 65 -4.92 -10.21 1.75
C ILE A 65 -4.26 -9.51 2.94
N LYS A 66 -5.00 -9.32 4.02
CA LYS A 66 -4.50 -8.70 5.24
C LYS A 66 -3.31 -9.48 5.82
N ASP A 67 -3.45 -10.79 5.95
CA ASP A 67 -2.41 -11.66 6.50
C ASP A 67 -1.17 -11.64 5.59
N PHE A 68 -1.35 -11.69 4.28
CA PHE A 68 -0.26 -11.56 3.32
C PHE A 68 0.48 -10.22 3.49
N LEU A 69 -0.22 -9.10 3.59
CA LEU A 69 0.40 -7.78 3.75
C LEU A 69 1.15 -7.65 5.08
N LEU A 70 0.61 -8.21 6.16
CA LEU A 70 1.29 -8.24 7.46
C LEU A 70 2.55 -9.09 7.41
N GLU A 71 2.51 -10.25 6.76
CA GLU A 71 3.70 -11.09 6.54
C GLU A 71 4.79 -10.32 5.77
N LYS A 72 4.43 -9.63 4.68
CA LYS A 72 5.39 -8.82 3.90
C LYS A 72 5.94 -7.64 4.68
N SER A 73 5.15 -7.05 5.55
CA SER A 73 5.61 -6.00 6.47
C SER A 73 6.66 -6.51 7.46
N ILE A 74 6.49 -7.73 7.97
CA ILE A 74 7.49 -8.38 8.84
C ILE A 74 8.79 -8.62 8.08
N ILE A 75 8.71 -9.12 6.84
CA ILE A 75 9.89 -9.36 5.98
C ILE A 75 10.64 -8.05 5.75
N LEU A 76 9.93 -6.99 5.36
CA LEU A 76 10.51 -5.67 5.14
C LEU A 76 11.15 -5.13 6.43
N GLY A 77 10.45 -5.19 7.54
CA GLY A 77 10.96 -4.74 8.83
C GLY A 77 12.24 -5.44 9.25
N LYS A 78 12.30 -6.77 9.10
CA LYS A 78 13.50 -7.55 9.39
C LYS A 78 14.66 -7.18 8.48
N SER A 79 14.42 -6.94 7.20
CA SER A 79 15.45 -6.52 6.24
C SER A 79 16.05 -5.16 6.58
N LEU A 80 15.29 -4.33 7.28
CA LEU A 80 15.71 -3.02 7.79
C LEU A 80 16.38 -3.09 9.18
N GLY A 81 16.52 -4.28 9.74
CA GLY A 81 17.13 -4.47 11.06
C GLY A 81 16.17 -4.21 12.24
N TYR A 82 14.87 -4.04 11.98
CA TYR A 82 13.90 -3.93 13.07
C TYR A 82 13.67 -5.27 13.75
N LYS A 83 13.62 -5.24 15.07
CA LYS A 83 13.37 -6.43 15.90
C LYS A 83 11.87 -6.70 16.11
N CYS A 84 11.01 -5.90 15.51
CA CYS A 84 9.57 -6.06 15.58
C CYS A 84 9.12 -7.19 14.65
N ASP A 85 8.33 -8.10 15.17
CA ASP A 85 7.71 -9.21 14.45
C ASP A 85 6.17 -9.09 14.39
N HIS A 86 5.65 -7.95 14.84
CA HIS A 86 4.23 -7.69 14.91
C HIS A 86 3.89 -6.30 14.38
N TYR A 87 3.04 -6.26 13.35
CA TYR A 87 2.52 -5.04 12.75
C TYR A 87 1.00 -5.05 12.73
N LYS A 88 0.41 -3.88 12.75
CA LYS A 88 -1.03 -3.67 12.69
C LYS A 88 -1.37 -2.78 11.50
N LEU A 89 -2.36 -3.17 10.72
CA LEU A 89 -2.95 -2.28 9.73
C LEU A 89 -3.76 -1.19 10.44
N THR A 90 -3.44 0.06 10.14
CA THR A 90 -4.13 1.22 10.72
C THR A 90 -5.23 1.73 9.83
N GLN A 91 -4.97 1.82 8.52
CA GLN A 91 -5.96 2.23 7.53
C GLN A 91 -5.75 1.46 6.23
N SER A 92 -6.80 1.33 5.45
CA SER A 92 -6.80 0.68 4.15
C SER A 92 -8.03 1.12 3.36
N TRP A 93 -7.83 1.56 2.14
CA TRP A 93 -8.91 2.03 1.27
C TRP A 93 -8.66 1.62 -0.18
N ILE A 94 -9.70 1.71 -0.99
CA ILE A 94 -9.64 1.48 -2.43
C ILE A 94 -9.55 2.83 -3.11
N THR A 95 -8.72 2.94 -4.13
CA THR A 95 -8.70 4.09 -5.02
C THR A 95 -9.01 3.62 -6.44
N HIS A 96 -9.98 4.25 -7.08
CA HIS A 96 -10.31 3.98 -8.47
C HIS A 96 -9.95 5.20 -9.33
N LYS A 97 -9.18 4.95 -10.39
CA LYS A 97 -8.72 5.97 -11.33
C LYS A 97 -8.88 5.49 -12.77
N ILE A 98 -9.22 6.43 -13.64
CA ILE A 98 -9.16 6.23 -15.09
C ILE A 98 -7.91 6.91 -15.65
N PRO A 99 -7.53 6.64 -16.91
CA PRO A 99 -6.39 7.32 -17.54
C PRO A 99 -6.49 8.84 -17.40
N ASN A 100 -5.34 9.48 -17.20
CA ASN A 100 -5.18 10.93 -16.97
C ASN A 100 -5.61 11.44 -15.58
N GLN A 101 -6.01 10.59 -14.68
CA GLN A 101 -6.20 10.98 -13.27
C GLN A 101 -4.91 10.77 -12.47
N SER A 102 -4.62 11.70 -11.60
CA SER A 102 -3.40 11.70 -10.78
C SER A 102 -3.71 11.67 -9.28
N HIS A 103 -2.70 11.50 -8.48
CA HIS A 103 -2.76 11.68 -7.03
C HIS A 103 -1.78 12.78 -6.66
N LEU A 104 -2.21 13.70 -5.81
CA LEU A 104 -1.29 14.72 -5.31
C LEU A 104 -0.21 14.06 -4.44
N PRO A 105 1.03 14.54 -4.51
CA PRO A 105 2.05 14.11 -3.58
C PRO A 105 1.60 14.32 -2.13
N HIS A 106 1.68 13.30 -1.32
CA HIS A 106 1.26 13.32 0.07
C HIS A 106 2.11 12.35 0.89
N ASN A 107 1.96 12.41 2.20
CA ASN A 107 2.61 11.51 3.13
C ASN A 107 1.58 10.82 4.04
N HIS A 108 2.00 9.73 4.66
CA HIS A 108 1.22 8.99 5.65
C HIS A 108 1.88 9.14 7.03
N THR A 109 1.53 10.20 7.73
CA THR A 109 2.22 10.65 8.95
C THR A 109 2.14 9.66 10.13
N ASN A 110 1.10 8.82 10.16
CA ASN A 110 0.89 7.84 11.24
C ASN A 110 1.19 6.40 10.80
N SER A 111 1.93 6.23 9.70
CA SER A 111 2.25 4.91 9.16
C SER A 111 3.74 4.65 9.22
N PHE A 112 4.10 3.49 9.72
CA PHE A 112 5.48 3.00 9.70
C PHE A 112 5.85 2.48 8.30
N PHE A 113 4.93 1.76 7.68
CA PHE A 113 4.98 1.36 6.29
C PHE A 113 3.71 1.80 5.57
N SER A 114 3.85 2.09 4.29
CA SER A 114 2.75 2.32 3.37
C SER A 114 2.93 1.41 2.16
N GLY A 115 1.83 0.93 1.60
CA GLY A 115 1.87 0.04 0.46
C GLY A 115 0.71 0.27 -0.48
N VAL A 116 0.90 -0.14 -1.72
CA VAL A 116 -0.12 -0.14 -2.77
C VAL A 116 -0.20 -1.54 -3.37
N PHE A 117 -1.40 -1.95 -3.62
CA PHE A 117 -1.74 -3.19 -4.29
C PHE A 117 -2.58 -2.86 -5.53
N PHE A 118 -2.23 -3.40 -6.69
CA PHE A 118 -2.90 -3.18 -7.98
C PHE A 118 -2.82 -4.41 -8.87
#